data_98bddd3c1ab982d3ed61688490a91b87
#
_entry.id   98bddd3c1ab982d3ed61688490a91b87
#
_cell.length_a   1.000
_cell.length_b   1.000
_cell.length_c   1.000
_cell.angle_alpha   90.00
_cell.angle_beta   90.00
_cell.angle_gamma   90.00
#
_symmetry.space_group_name_H-M   'P 1'
#
loop_
_entity.id
_entity.type
_entity.pdbx_description
1 polymer ?
#
loop_
_entity_poly.entity_id
_entity_poly.type
_entity_poly.pdbx_seq_one_letter_code
_entity_poly.pdbx_strand_id
1 'polypeptide(L)'
;HLLSRRQRQMCIRDRFTFVFTINFFPWLSDLCEIMHLKYISLIVDSPVLELYSYSLKNDCNRIFLFDRCLYNEFESFNQGHIFHVPLAADVNRIQNVIKNASTSEKAKFASDISFIGSTYQEKCPFNRSELNDADRGFTDGIIEAQLKVYGYNFIEELITEDFATRFLEATPGSYRFPESYRQKNRALVAQQYISVKVAEQERLRALRMLSDNFNVDIYTGSDTSSMPHIHNRGFAKSLTEMPIIFNQSKINLNITAKSIRSGLSLRIFDVLAAGGFLITNYQTELPEFFEIGKDLVAYDSFDSLKELCSYYLAHDNEREEIARHGFETVARLHTYDTRILQMLDMAFPE
;
A
#
# COMPACT_ATOMS: atom_id res chain seq x y z
N HIS A 1 -29.75 0.47 37.22
CA HIS A 1 -28.65 0.07 36.31
C HIS A 1 -29.05 0.05 34.82
N LEU A 2 -30.28 -0.33 34.46
CA LEU A 2 -30.77 -0.34 33.06
C LEU A 2 -31.02 1.09 32.51
N LEU A 3 -31.53 1.99 33.35
CA LEU A 3 -31.75 3.39 32.97
C LEU A 3 -30.42 4.13 32.67
N SER A 4 -29.36 3.85 33.42
CA SER A 4 -28.05 4.46 33.18
C SER A 4 -27.37 3.97 31.87
N ARG A 5 -27.66 2.75 31.41
CA ARG A 5 -27.23 2.23 30.12
C ARG A 5 -27.93 2.92 28.95
N ARG A 6 -29.28 3.03 29.02
CA ARG A 6 -30.08 3.75 28.00
C ARG A 6 -29.71 5.24 27.94
N GLN A 7 -29.50 5.87 29.09
CA GLN A 7 -29.12 7.28 29.17
C GLN A 7 -27.69 7.52 28.59
N ARG A 8 -26.74 6.61 28.84
CA ARG A 8 -25.40 6.68 28.21
C ARG A 8 -25.44 6.42 26.69
N GLN A 9 -26.26 5.49 26.23
CA GLN A 9 -26.46 5.25 24.79
C GLN A 9 -27.10 6.46 24.11
N MET A 10 -28.11 7.11 24.74
CA MET A 10 -28.66 8.36 24.20
C MET A 10 -27.62 9.49 24.18
N CYS A 11 -26.82 9.67 25.22
CA CYS A 11 -25.78 10.72 25.25
C CYS A 11 -24.66 10.53 24.19
N ILE A 12 -24.37 9.30 23.80
CA ILE A 12 -23.39 9.02 22.73
C ILE A 12 -24.05 9.24 21.37
N ARG A 13 -25.25 8.72 21.16
CA ARG A 13 -26.02 8.85 19.92
C ARG A 13 -26.29 10.33 19.55
N ASP A 14 -26.56 11.16 20.53
CA ASP A 14 -26.88 12.59 20.32
C ASP A 14 -25.64 13.45 20.08
N ARG A 15 -24.42 12.89 20.25
CA ARG A 15 -23.15 13.63 20.12
C ARG A 15 -22.35 13.27 18.87
N PHE A 16 -22.54 12.08 18.30
CA PHE A 16 -21.74 11.58 17.18
C PHE A 16 -22.65 11.08 16.06
N THR A 17 -22.37 11.52 14.85
CA THR A 17 -23.11 11.11 13.65
C THR A 17 -22.60 9.80 13.10
N PHE A 18 -21.29 9.58 13.19
CA PHE A 18 -20.60 8.38 12.73
C PHE A 18 -19.30 8.14 13.47
N VAL A 19 -18.74 6.95 13.30
CA VAL A 19 -17.39 6.56 13.73
C VAL A 19 -16.53 6.41 12.47
N PHE A 20 -15.31 6.95 12.47
CA PHE A 20 -14.35 6.83 11.36
C PHE A 20 -13.08 6.11 11.82
N THR A 21 -12.58 5.19 11.00
CA THR A 21 -11.28 4.53 11.22
C THR A 21 -10.47 4.40 9.95
N ILE A 22 -9.16 4.34 10.13
CA ILE A 22 -8.25 3.77 9.14
C ILE A 22 -8.20 2.27 9.38
N ASN A 23 -8.43 1.49 8.33
CA ASN A 23 -8.67 0.05 8.32
C ASN A 23 -9.92 -0.39 9.09
N PHE A 24 -10.36 -1.62 8.81
CA PHE A 24 -11.59 -2.19 9.35
C PHE A 24 -11.35 -2.92 10.66
N PHE A 25 -12.19 -2.64 11.65
CA PHE A 25 -12.20 -3.30 12.95
C PHE A 25 -13.53 -3.99 13.20
N PRO A 26 -13.63 -5.34 13.08
CA PRO A 26 -14.90 -6.08 13.24
C PRO A 26 -15.64 -5.80 14.55
N TRP A 27 -14.91 -5.79 15.68
CA TRP A 27 -15.49 -5.51 17.00
C TRP A 27 -16.12 -4.11 17.09
N LEU A 28 -15.54 -3.13 16.38
CA LEU A 28 -16.06 -1.76 16.35
C LEU A 28 -17.29 -1.66 15.43
N SER A 29 -17.30 -2.40 14.33
CA SER A 29 -18.46 -2.56 13.46
C SER A 29 -19.66 -3.13 14.27
N ASP A 30 -19.44 -4.22 15.02
CA ASP A 30 -20.50 -4.82 15.87
C ASP A 30 -21.00 -3.84 16.94
N LEU A 31 -20.09 -3.06 17.55
CA LEU A 31 -20.48 -2.04 18.51
C LEU A 31 -21.31 -0.92 17.85
N CYS A 32 -20.90 -0.45 16.69
CA CYS A 32 -21.62 0.58 15.94
C CYS A 32 -23.02 0.09 15.50
N GLU A 33 -23.13 -1.17 15.10
CA GLU A 33 -24.41 -1.81 14.76
C GLU A 33 -25.38 -1.81 15.96
N ILE A 34 -24.91 -2.24 17.13
CA ILE A 34 -25.69 -2.23 18.38
C ILE A 34 -26.11 -0.80 18.78
N MET A 35 -25.26 0.18 18.54
CA MET A 35 -25.48 1.58 18.89
C MET A 35 -26.25 2.36 17.82
N HIS A 36 -26.54 1.77 16.68
CA HIS A 36 -27.13 2.39 15.50
C HIS A 36 -26.36 3.62 15.01
N LEU A 37 -25.01 3.57 15.06
CA LEU A 37 -24.12 4.57 14.53
C LEU A 37 -23.56 4.10 13.19
N LYS A 38 -23.42 5.00 12.21
CA LYS A 38 -22.68 4.67 10.98
C LYS A 38 -21.20 4.47 11.29
N TYR A 39 -20.61 3.46 10.63
CA TYR A 39 -19.20 3.14 10.76
C TYR A 39 -18.51 3.28 9.39
N ILE A 40 -17.69 4.31 9.26
CA ILE A 40 -16.91 4.60 8.05
C ILE A 40 -15.50 4.06 8.27
N SER A 41 -15.02 3.24 7.35
CA SER A 41 -13.65 2.70 7.38
C SER A 41 -12.96 2.91 6.04
N LEU A 42 -11.82 3.61 6.05
CA LEU A 42 -10.93 3.73 4.90
C LEU A 42 -9.81 2.68 5.03
N ILE A 43 -9.77 1.74 4.11
CA ILE A 43 -8.72 0.73 4.04
C ILE A 43 -7.50 1.35 3.33
N VAL A 44 -6.33 1.27 3.98
CA VAL A 44 -5.06 1.80 3.45
C VAL A 44 -3.97 0.74 3.37
N ASP A 45 -4.18 -0.41 4.01
CA ASP A 45 -3.25 -1.56 4.01
C ASP A 45 -3.75 -2.69 3.08
N SER A 46 -2.86 -3.58 2.68
CA SER A 46 -3.16 -4.82 1.98
C SER A 46 -2.08 -5.87 2.29
N PRO A 47 -2.49 -7.10 2.65
CA PRO A 47 -3.87 -7.56 2.84
C PRO A 47 -4.46 -7.12 4.18
N VAL A 48 -5.80 -7.01 4.25
CA VAL A 48 -6.57 -6.76 5.48
C VAL A 48 -7.45 -7.97 5.75
N LEU A 49 -7.01 -8.84 6.64
CA LEU A 49 -7.69 -10.12 6.93
C LEU A 49 -9.02 -9.92 7.68
N GLU A 50 -9.19 -8.80 8.35
CA GLU A 50 -10.40 -8.38 9.05
C GLU A 50 -11.61 -8.26 8.11
N LEU A 51 -11.41 -8.00 6.83
CA LEU A 51 -12.47 -7.97 5.81
C LEU A 51 -13.16 -9.34 5.61
N TYR A 52 -12.51 -10.43 6.03
CA TYR A 52 -13.15 -11.76 6.01
C TYR A 52 -14.08 -12.01 7.18
N SER A 53 -14.16 -11.10 8.18
CA SER A 53 -15.11 -11.20 9.29
C SER A 53 -16.57 -11.16 8.82
N TYR A 54 -17.45 -11.88 9.53
CA TYR A 54 -18.89 -11.79 9.29
C TYR A 54 -19.46 -10.41 9.64
N SER A 55 -18.79 -9.64 10.51
CA SER A 55 -19.16 -8.25 10.84
C SER A 55 -19.09 -7.29 9.63
N LEU A 56 -18.43 -7.70 8.52
CA LEU A 56 -18.44 -6.94 7.27
C LEU A 56 -19.87 -6.71 6.73
N LYS A 57 -20.83 -7.59 7.09
CA LYS A 57 -22.24 -7.55 6.65
C LYS A 57 -23.11 -6.57 7.45
N ASN A 58 -22.61 -5.95 8.51
CA ASN A 58 -23.39 -5.04 9.33
C ASN A 58 -23.87 -3.83 8.51
N ASP A 59 -25.12 -3.45 8.66
CA ASP A 59 -25.77 -2.36 7.90
C ASP A 59 -25.20 -0.98 8.24
N CYS A 60 -24.56 -0.85 9.40
CA CYS A 60 -23.89 0.37 9.82
C CYS A 60 -22.63 0.68 9.01
N ASN A 61 -22.03 -0.30 8.35
CA ASN A 61 -20.75 -0.15 7.65
C ASN A 61 -20.83 0.76 6.43
N ARG A 62 -19.71 1.47 6.19
CA ARG A 62 -19.37 2.21 4.96
C ARG A 62 -17.88 2.00 4.75
N ILE A 63 -17.51 0.99 3.92
CA ILE A 63 -16.14 0.51 3.77
C ILE A 63 -15.58 1.01 2.45
N PHE A 64 -14.47 1.73 2.51
CA PHE A 64 -13.80 2.31 1.34
C PHE A 64 -12.50 1.55 1.08
N LEU A 65 -12.38 0.94 -0.08
CA LEU A 65 -11.26 0.13 -0.54
C LEU A 65 -10.50 0.87 -1.64
N PHE A 66 -9.18 0.87 -1.56
CA PHE A 66 -8.33 1.56 -2.54
C PHE A 66 -7.84 0.65 -3.68
N ASP A 67 -8.11 -0.63 -3.59
CA ASP A 67 -7.73 -1.67 -4.54
C ASP A 67 -9.00 -2.27 -5.16
N ARG A 68 -9.16 -2.14 -6.47
CA ARG A 68 -10.35 -2.62 -7.20
C ARG A 68 -10.50 -4.13 -7.13
N CYS A 69 -9.40 -4.88 -7.08
CA CYS A 69 -9.47 -6.33 -6.87
C CYS A 69 -10.08 -6.67 -5.51
N LEU A 70 -9.74 -5.92 -4.44
CA LEU A 70 -10.40 -6.06 -3.14
C LEU A 70 -11.87 -5.66 -3.21
N TYR A 71 -12.19 -4.55 -3.86
CA TYR A 71 -13.57 -4.12 -4.06
C TYR A 71 -14.40 -5.23 -4.74
N ASN A 72 -13.94 -5.76 -5.86
CA ASN A 72 -14.63 -6.83 -6.59
C ASN A 72 -14.79 -8.10 -5.75
N GLU A 73 -13.85 -8.39 -4.86
CA GLU A 73 -13.92 -9.55 -3.96
C GLU A 73 -14.95 -9.38 -2.85
N PHE A 74 -15.10 -8.17 -2.32
CA PHE A 74 -15.91 -7.94 -1.12
C PHE A 74 -17.25 -7.25 -1.36
N GLU A 75 -17.46 -6.55 -2.47
CA GLU A 75 -18.64 -5.75 -2.76
C GLU A 75 -19.96 -6.54 -2.59
N SER A 76 -20.00 -7.77 -3.08
CA SER A 76 -21.17 -8.64 -3.01
C SER A 76 -21.56 -9.07 -1.59
N PHE A 77 -20.67 -8.92 -0.59
CA PHE A 77 -20.94 -9.30 0.80
C PHE A 77 -21.73 -8.25 1.59
N ASN A 78 -21.66 -6.98 1.12
CA ASN A 78 -22.44 -5.89 1.72
C ASN A 78 -22.72 -4.81 0.65
N GLN A 79 -23.60 -5.16 -0.29
CA GLN A 79 -23.93 -4.33 -1.46
C GLN A 79 -24.40 -2.94 -1.05
N GLY A 80 -23.88 -1.91 -1.72
CA GLY A 80 -24.19 -0.51 -1.44
C GLY A 80 -23.51 0.06 -0.18
N HIS A 81 -22.69 -0.74 0.52
CA HIS A 81 -21.98 -0.33 1.72
C HIS A 81 -20.44 -0.46 1.58
N ILE A 82 -19.98 -1.03 0.49
CA ILE A 82 -18.56 -1.16 0.14
C ILE A 82 -18.33 -0.34 -1.13
N PHE A 83 -17.28 0.47 -1.13
CA PHE A 83 -16.99 1.44 -2.18
C PHE A 83 -15.52 1.35 -2.60
N HIS A 84 -15.24 1.68 -3.85
CA HIS A 84 -13.87 1.84 -4.36
C HIS A 84 -13.52 3.33 -4.45
N VAL A 85 -12.42 3.73 -3.81
CA VAL A 85 -11.85 5.08 -3.90
C VAL A 85 -10.33 5.00 -3.83
N PRO A 86 -9.57 5.73 -4.67
CA PRO A 86 -8.12 5.75 -4.56
C PRO A 86 -7.67 6.43 -3.26
N LEU A 87 -6.45 6.17 -2.81
CA LEU A 87 -5.83 6.89 -1.71
C LEU A 87 -5.58 8.36 -2.09
N ALA A 88 -5.07 9.15 -1.15
CA ALA A 88 -4.85 10.59 -1.31
C ALA A 88 -3.65 11.04 -0.47
N ALA A 89 -3.23 12.31 -0.62
CA ALA A 89 -2.15 12.91 0.15
C ALA A 89 -2.58 14.19 0.88
N ASP A 90 -1.88 14.49 1.98
CA ASP A 90 -1.96 15.77 2.66
C ASP A 90 -1.01 16.80 1.98
N VAL A 91 -1.45 17.29 0.83
CA VAL A 91 -0.65 18.22 0.01
C VAL A 91 -0.25 19.46 0.79
N ASN A 92 -1.17 20.04 1.57
CA ASN A 92 -0.92 21.26 2.32
C ASN A 92 0.20 21.07 3.36
N ARG A 93 0.14 20.00 4.15
CA ARG A 93 1.17 19.67 5.14
C ARG A 93 2.51 19.38 4.46
N ILE A 94 2.51 18.56 3.42
CA ILE A 94 3.72 18.18 2.68
C ILE A 94 4.42 19.42 2.13
N GLN A 95 3.70 20.32 1.45
CA GLN A 95 4.25 21.54 0.89
C GLN A 95 4.74 22.52 1.98
N ASN A 96 4.04 22.61 3.11
CA ASN A 96 4.48 23.43 4.24
C ASN A 96 5.80 22.92 4.85
N VAL A 97 5.99 21.59 4.96
CA VAL A 97 7.26 21.02 5.42
C VAL A 97 8.40 21.39 4.48
N ILE A 98 8.21 21.23 3.17
CA ILE A 98 9.23 21.54 2.16
C ILE A 98 9.57 23.02 2.13
N LYS A 99 8.57 23.90 2.22
CA LYS A 99 8.74 25.34 2.22
C LYS A 99 9.55 25.82 3.44
N ASN A 100 9.32 25.22 4.60
CA ASN A 100 9.97 25.59 5.85
C ASN A 100 11.33 24.92 6.06
N ALA A 101 11.69 23.95 5.22
CA ALA A 101 12.99 23.28 5.30
C ALA A 101 14.13 24.26 4.92
N SER A 102 15.17 24.30 5.73
CA SER A 102 16.38 25.08 5.48
C SER A 102 17.16 24.56 4.28
N THR A 103 17.99 25.39 3.68
CA THR A 103 18.90 24.97 2.59
C THR A 103 19.82 23.82 3.01
N SER A 104 20.27 23.83 4.27
CA SER A 104 21.09 22.76 4.83
C SER A 104 20.34 21.41 4.92
N GLU A 105 19.07 21.44 5.34
CA GLU A 105 18.24 20.23 5.39
C GLU A 105 17.96 19.70 3.98
N LYS A 106 17.64 20.56 3.03
CA LYS A 106 17.45 20.19 1.62
C LYS A 106 18.71 19.54 1.06
N ALA A 107 19.88 20.16 1.25
CA ALA A 107 21.15 19.61 0.79
C ALA A 107 21.50 18.24 1.44
N LYS A 108 21.14 18.04 2.72
CA LYS A 108 21.32 16.76 3.42
C LYS A 108 20.59 15.60 2.75
N PHE A 109 19.41 15.86 2.16
CA PHE A 109 18.52 14.86 1.58
C PHE A 109 18.59 14.81 0.04
N ALA A 110 19.48 15.58 -0.59
CA ALA A 110 19.70 15.47 -2.03
C ALA A 110 20.24 14.08 -2.40
N SER A 111 19.64 13.45 -3.41
CA SER A 111 19.94 12.08 -3.84
C SER A 111 19.71 11.92 -5.34
N ASP A 112 20.48 11.06 -6.00
CA ASP A 112 20.21 10.70 -7.39
C ASP A 112 18.98 9.78 -7.48
N ILE A 113 18.98 8.67 -6.72
CA ILE A 113 17.84 7.75 -6.61
C ILE A 113 17.56 7.51 -5.13
N SER A 114 16.33 7.66 -4.69
CA SER A 114 15.91 7.34 -3.33
C SER A 114 14.83 6.27 -3.29
N PHE A 115 14.91 5.41 -2.27
CA PHE A 115 13.85 4.48 -1.89
C PHE A 115 13.57 4.60 -0.40
N ILE A 116 12.30 4.76 -0.01
CA ILE A 116 11.89 4.79 1.40
C ILE A 116 10.95 3.62 1.67
N GLY A 117 11.36 2.67 2.48
CA GLY A 117 10.53 1.53 2.88
C GLY A 117 11.32 0.34 3.40
N SER A 118 10.61 -0.66 3.94
CA SER A 118 11.18 -1.95 4.33
C SER A 118 11.54 -2.78 3.09
N THR A 119 12.57 -3.62 3.17
CA THR A 119 12.85 -4.66 2.18
C THR A 119 12.02 -5.92 2.41
N TYR A 120 11.22 -5.96 3.47
CA TYR A 120 10.40 -7.09 3.96
C TYR A 120 11.16 -8.28 4.55
N GLN A 121 12.47 -8.37 4.48
CA GLN A 121 13.25 -9.53 4.95
C GLN A 121 12.87 -9.94 6.39
N GLU A 122 12.78 -8.99 7.30
CA GLU A 122 12.46 -9.20 8.71
C GLU A 122 10.95 -9.38 8.98
N LYS A 123 10.10 -9.00 8.03
CA LYS A 123 8.63 -9.00 8.16
C LYS A 123 7.95 -10.07 7.32
N CYS A 124 8.69 -10.80 6.49
CA CYS A 124 8.14 -11.81 5.59
C CYS A 124 7.79 -13.10 6.35
N PRO A 125 6.52 -13.40 6.58
CA PRO A 125 6.14 -14.59 7.35
C PRO A 125 6.44 -15.90 6.59
N PHE A 126 6.59 -15.85 5.27
CA PHE A 126 7.04 -16.97 4.44
C PHE A 126 8.41 -17.50 4.88
N ASN A 127 9.31 -16.65 5.38
CA ASN A 127 10.67 -17.04 5.78
C ASN A 127 10.70 -18.00 6.97
N ARG A 128 9.56 -18.22 7.65
CA ARG A 128 9.41 -19.20 8.73
C ARG A 128 8.84 -20.54 8.28
N SER A 129 8.47 -20.68 7.00
CA SER A 129 7.87 -21.92 6.49
C SER A 129 8.91 -23.03 6.34
N GLU A 130 8.57 -24.22 6.82
CA GLU A 130 9.38 -25.47 6.78
C GLU A 130 8.78 -26.42 5.73
N LEU A 131 8.72 -25.96 4.48
CA LEU A 131 8.12 -26.70 3.37
C LEU A 131 9.00 -27.89 2.97
N ASN A 132 8.38 -29.00 2.58
CA ASN A 132 9.07 -30.09 1.90
C ASN A 132 9.60 -29.65 0.52
N ASP A 133 10.49 -30.43 -0.09
CA ASP A 133 11.16 -30.07 -1.35
C ASP A 133 10.19 -29.83 -2.50
N ALA A 134 9.11 -30.60 -2.58
CA ALA A 134 8.11 -30.45 -3.65
C ALA A 134 7.30 -29.14 -3.50
N ASP A 135 6.78 -28.87 -2.30
CA ASP A 135 6.02 -27.63 -2.01
C ASP A 135 6.95 -26.39 -2.07
N ARG A 136 8.24 -26.55 -1.70
CA ARG A 136 9.26 -25.51 -1.84
C ARG A 136 9.51 -25.18 -3.30
N GLY A 137 9.81 -26.20 -4.13
CA GLY A 137 10.04 -26.01 -5.56
C GLY A 137 8.83 -25.42 -6.28
N PHE A 138 7.61 -25.81 -5.90
CA PHE A 138 6.38 -25.24 -6.44
C PHE A 138 6.24 -23.75 -6.08
N THR A 139 6.45 -23.37 -4.82
CA THR A 139 6.39 -21.96 -4.39
C THR A 139 7.48 -21.12 -5.02
N ASP A 140 8.71 -21.61 -5.10
CA ASP A 140 9.82 -20.89 -5.74
C ASP A 140 9.51 -20.64 -7.23
N GLY A 141 8.91 -21.62 -7.92
CA GLY A 141 8.44 -21.45 -9.30
C GLY A 141 7.36 -20.36 -9.44
N ILE A 142 6.38 -20.31 -8.54
CA ILE A 142 5.35 -19.26 -8.51
C ILE A 142 5.99 -17.88 -8.27
N ILE A 143 6.90 -17.78 -7.30
CA ILE A 143 7.59 -16.52 -6.96
C ILE A 143 8.37 -16.00 -8.19
N GLU A 144 9.19 -16.87 -8.82
CA GLU A 144 9.96 -16.50 -10.01
C GLU A 144 9.09 -16.10 -11.21
N ALA A 145 7.93 -16.76 -11.38
CA ALA A 145 6.99 -16.38 -12.43
C ALA A 145 6.31 -15.03 -12.13
N GLN A 146 5.85 -14.81 -10.87
CA GLN A 146 5.18 -13.58 -10.49
C GLN A 146 6.12 -12.35 -10.53
N LEU A 147 7.42 -12.52 -10.30
CA LEU A 147 8.42 -11.45 -10.44
C LEU A 147 8.52 -10.89 -11.87
N LYS A 148 8.08 -11.65 -12.88
CA LYS A 148 8.08 -11.27 -14.29
C LYS A 148 6.73 -10.71 -14.76
N VAL A 149 5.70 -10.71 -13.90
CA VAL A 149 4.35 -10.26 -14.26
C VAL A 149 3.97 -9.06 -13.41
N TYR A 150 3.69 -7.95 -14.09
CA TYR A 150 3.25 -6.69 -13.51
C TYR A 150 1.77 -6.43 -13.84
N GLY A 151 1.08 -5.74 -12.94
CA GLY A 151 -0.34 -5.42 -13.10
C GLY A 151 -1.30 -6.58 -12.90
N TYR A 152 -0.81 -7.79 -12.64
CA TYR A 152 -1.65 -8.95 -12.36
C TYR A 152 -1.01 -9.89 -11.31
N ASN A 153 -1.79 -10.27 -10.30
CA ASN A 153 -1.38 -11.24 -9.29
C ASN A 153 -2.17 -12.54 -9.47
N PHE A 154 -1.52 -13.56 -10.00
CA PHE A 154 -2.11 -14.87 -10.30
C PHE A 154 -1.87 -15.92 -9.20
N ILE A 155 -1.21 -15.57 -8.11
CA ILE A 155 -0.72 -16.53 -7.10
C ILE A 155 -1.87 -17.38 -6.54
N GLU A 156 -2.98 -16.74 -6.15
CA GLU A 156 -4.13 -17.45 -5.56
C GLU A 156 -4.78 -18.44 -6.53
N GLU A 157 -4.73 -18.18 -7.83
CA GLU A 157 -5.32 -19.03 -8.85
C GLU A 157 -4.55 -20.36 -9.03
N LEU A 158 -3.23 -20.34 -8.75
CA LEU A 158 -2.37 -21.50 -8.90
C LEU A 158 -2.36 -22.42 -7.69
N ILE A 159 -2.75 -21.93 -6.51
CA ILE A 159 -2.70 -22.74 -5.28
C ILE A 159 -4.05 -23.40 -4.99
N THR A 160 -4.01 -24.67 -4.55
CA THR A 160 -5.20 -25.43 -4.13
C THR A 160 -5.45 -25.28 -2.63
N GLU A 161 -6.65 -25.65 -2.16
CA GLU A 161 -6.95 -25.68 -0.71
C GLU A 161 -6.04 -26.68 0.04
N ASP A 162 -5.74 -27.85 -0.58
CA ASP A 162 -4.84 -28.84 0.01
C ASP A 162 -3.42 -28.29 0.17
N PHE A 163 -2.91 -27.60 -0.86
CA PHE A 163 -1.61 -26.92 -0.78
C PHE A 163 -1.62 -25.84 0.32
N ALA A 164 -2.66 -24.98 0.36
CA ALA A 164 -2.76 -23.95 1.35
C ALA A 164 -2.79 -24.50 2.79
N THR A 165 -3.49 -25.61 2.99
CA THR A 165 -3.55 -26.31 4.28
C THR A 165 -2.17 -26.82 4.69
N ARG A 166 -1.49 -27.59 3.82
CA ARG A 166 -0.12 -28.08 4.10
C ARG A 166 0.86 -26.94 4.34
N PHE A 167 0.77 -25.84 3.57
CA PHE A 167 1.61 -24.67 3.75
C PHE A 167 1.46 -24.04 5.15
N LEU A 168 0.21 -23.87 5.61
CA LEU A 168 -0.07 -23.30 6.93
C LEU A 168 0.36 -24.25 8.06
N GLU A 169 0.21 -25.57 7.89
CA GLU A 169 0.70 -26.57 8.83
C GLU A 169 2.23 -26.58 8.92
N ALA A 170 2.92 -26.40 7.79
CA ALA A 170 4.37 -26.33 7.70
C ALA A 170 4.94 -24.92 8.08
N THR A 171 4.10 -23.97 8.52
CA THR A 171 4.53 -22.62 8.88
C THR A 171 4.29 -22.37 10.36
N PRO A 172 5.33 -22.40 11.23
CA PRO A 172 5.21 -22.15 12.65
C PRO A 172 4.62 -20.75 12.93
N GLY A 173 3.58 -20.70 13.78
CA GLY A 173 2.87 -19.47 14.12
C GLY A 173 2.10 -18.86 12.95
N SER A 174 1.65 -19.71 11.99
CA SER A 174 0.79 -19.27 10.92
C SER A 174 -0.51 -18.68 11.46
N TYR A 175 -1.02 -17.64 10.75
CA TYR A 175 -2.32 -17.07 11.08
C TYR A 175 -3.44 -18.09 10.87
N ARG A 176 -4.42 -18.06 11.76
CA ARG A 176 -5.64 -18.86 11.65
C ARG A 176 -6.84 -17.92 11.79
N PHE A 177 -7.77 -18.01 10.85
CA PHE A 177 -9.00 -17.24 10.95
C PHE A 177 -9.80 -17.65 12.19
N PRO A 178 -10.30 -16.67 12.97
CA PRO A 178 -11.28 -16.95 14.03
C PRO A 178 -12.56 -17.60 13.45
N GLU A 179 -13.36 -18.25 14.29
CA GLU A 179 -14.66 -18.83 13.88
C GLU A 179 -15.65 -17.78 13.33
N SER A 180 -15.52 -16.52 13.79
CA SER A 180 -16.31 -15.39 13.31
C SER A 180 -15.88 -14.86 11.94
N TYR A 181 -14.97 -15.58 11.23
CA TYR A 181 -14.44 -15.20 9.92
C TYR A 181 -14.70 -16.31 8.90
N ARG A 182 -14.83 -15.90 7.63
CA ARG A 182 -14.81 -16.82 6.52
C ARG A 182 -13.41 -17.43 6.39
N GLN A 183 -13.33 -18.74 6.34
CA GLN A 183 -12.07 -19.46 6.19
C GLN A 183 -11.61 -19.35 4.73
N LYS A 184 -10.53 -18.64 4.48
CA LYS A 184 -9.97 -18.33 3.16
C LYS A 184 -8.48 -18.65 3.10
N ASN A 185 -8.12 -19.91 3.33
CA ASN A 185 -6.73 -20.35 3.43
C ASN A 185 -5.92 -20.10 2.14
N ARG A 186 -6.52 -20.25 0.96
CA ARG A 186 -5.86 -19.92 -0.31
C ARG A 186 -5.51 -18.44 -0.40
N ALA A 187 -6.47 -17.54 -0.16
CA ALA A 187 -6.26 -16.10 -0.16
C ALA A 187 -5.22 -15.70 0.91
N LEU A 188 -5.30 -16.27 2.11
CA LEU A 188 -4.34 -16.05 3.18
C LEU A 188 -2.91 -16.42 2.75
N VAL A 189 -2.70 -17.62 2.21
CA VAL A 189 -1.37 -18.08 1.77
C VAL A 189 -0.87 -17.23 0.60
N ALA A 190 -1.73 -16.97 -0.39
CA ALA A 190 -1.37 -16.15 -1.55
C ALA A 190 -0.96 -14.73 -1.15
N GLN A 191 -1.78 -14.05 -0.35
CA GLN A 191 -1.62 -12.62 -0.10
C GLN A 191 -0.64 -12.33 1.05
N GLN A 192 -0.76 -13.04 2.17
CA GLN A 192 0.02 -12.77 3.38
C GLN A 192 1.41 -13.43 3.36
N TYR A 193 1.59 -14.53 2.62
CA TYR A 193 2.85 -15.26 2.62
C TYR A 193 3.58 -15.14 1.28
N ILE A 194 3.00 -15.64 0.19
CA ILE A 194 3.70 -15.72 -1.10
C ILE A 194 3.86 -14.34 -1.74
N SER A 195 2.80 -13.50 -1.77
CA SER A 195 2.90 -12.14 -2.32
C SER A 195 3.86 -11.24 -1.54
N VAL A 196 3.96 -11.42 -0.21
CA VAL A 196 4.95 -10.71 0.61
C VAL A 196 6.37 -11.18 0.29
N LYS A 197 6.56 -12.49 0.02
CA LYS A 197 7.86 -13.04 -0.43
C LYS A 197 8.24 -12.53 -1.82
N VAL A 198 7.29 -12.41 -2.73
CA VAL A 198 7.54 -11.78 -4.04
C VAL A 198 7.96 -10.33 -3.87
N ALA A 199 7.28 -9.57 -2.99
CA ALA A 199 7.64 -8.17 -2.72
C ALA A 199 9.04 -8.03 -2.08
N GLU A 200 9.43 -8.94 -1.19
CA GLU A 200 10.79 -9.03 -0.64
C GLU A 200 11.81 -9.22 -1.78
N GLN A 201 11.61 -10.25 -2.61
CA GLN A 201 12.52 -10.57 -3.70
C GLN A 201 12.60 -9.45 -4.77
N GLU A 202 11.46 -8.85 -5.12
CA GLU A 202 11.42 -7.73 -6.06
C GLU A 202 12.23 -6.54 -5.55
N ARG A 203 12.02 -6.14 -4.28
CA ARG A 203 12.76 -5.02 -3.68
C ARG A 203 14.25 -5.29 -3.59
N LEU A 204 14.65 -6.45 -3.10
CA LEU A 204 16.06 -6.81 -2.98
C LEU A 204 16.77 -6.83 -4.34
N ARG A 205 16.15 -7.46 -5.36
CA ARG A 205 16.73 -7.56 -6.71
C ARG A 205 16.79 -6.19 -7.40
N ALA A 206 15.72 -5.40 -7.33
CA ALA A 206 15.67 -4.06 -7.89
C ALA A 206 16.72 -3.13 -7.25
N LEU A 207 16.75 -3.07 -5.94
CA LEU A 207 17.67 -2.20 -5.20
C LEU A 207 19.13 -2.61 -5.39
N ARG A 208 19.42 -3.92 -5.41
CA ARG A 208 20.76 -4.42 -5.70
C ARG A 208 21.19 -4.03 -7.11
N MET A 209 20.37 -4.33 -8.11
CA MET A 209 20.64 -3.99 -9.52
C MET A 209 20.87 -2.48 -9.69
N LEU A 210 20.04 -1.65 -9.05
CA LEU A 210 20.18 -0.20 -9.14
C LEU A 210 21.46 0.28 -8.43
N SER A 211 21.75 -0.19 -7.21
CA SER A 211 22.96 0.24 -6.47
C SER A 211 24.28 -0.24 -7.11
N ASP A 212 24.26 -1.32 -7.87
CA ASP A 212 25.41 -1.76 -8.65
C ASP A 212 25.69 -0.87 -9.87
N ASN A 213 24.74 -0.01 -10.28
CA ASN A 213 24.85 0.84 -11.48
C ASN A 213 24.73 2.35 -11.20
N PHE A 214 24.12 2.76 -10.08
CA PHE A 214 23.80 4.15 -9.76
C PHE A 214 24.02 4.44 -8.27
N ASN A 215 24.06 5.74 -7.91
CA ASN A 215 24.02 6.17 -6.51
C ASN A 215 22.60 6.03 -5.97
N VAL A 216 22.38 5.11 -5.04
CA VAL A 216 21.07 4.84 -4.44
C VAL A 216 21.13 5.05 -2.94
N ASP A 217 20.30 5.96 -2.44
CA ASP A 217 20.02 6.15 -1.03
C ASP A 217 18.77 5.36 -0.63
N ILE A 218 18.90 4.48 0.37
CA ILE A 218 17.76 3.79 0.97
C ILE A 218 17.49 4.32 2.38
N TYR A 219 16.23 4.57 2.69
CA TYR A 219 15.78 4.94 4.03
C TYR A 219 15.01 3.77 4.63
N THR A 220 15.69 2.94 5.40
CA THR A 220 15.14 1.69 5.94
C THR A 220 15.81 1.29 7.25
N GLY A 221 15.07 0.51 8.06
CA GLY A 221 15.65 -0.24 9.17
C GLY A 221 15.95 -1.70 8.81
N SER A 222 15.69 -2.12 7.57
CA SER A 222 16.01 -3.46 7.11
C SER A 222 17.51 -3.66 6.97
N ASP A 223 17.97 -4.91 7.06
CA ASP A 223 19.37 -5.26 6.78
C ASP A 223 19.69 -5.02 5.30
N THR A 224 20.76 -4.28 5.03
CA THR A 224 21.27 -3.96 3.69
C THR A 224 22.63 -4.59 3.38
N SER A 225 23.12 -5.48 4.25
CA SER A 225 24.43 -6.12 4.11
C SER A 225 24.62 -6.87 2.79
N SER A 226 23.54 -7.39 2.22
CA SER A 226 23.54 -8.06 0.90
C SER A 226 23.65 -7.10 -0.30
N MET A 227 23.61 -5.78 -0.07
CA MET A 227 23.68 -4.72 -1.09
C MET A 227 24.83 -3.74 -0.76
N PRO A 228 26.09 -4.12 -1.01
CA PRO A 228 27.26 -3.38 -0.50
C PRO A 228 27.42 -1.98 -1.10
N HIS A 229 26.81 -1.69 -2.24
CA HIS A 229 26.90 -0.39 -2.90
C HIS A 229 25.73 0.55 -2.57
N ILE A 230 24.73 0.10 -1.79
CA ILE A 230 23.61 0.95 -1.41
C ILE A 230 23.95 1.81 -0.18
N HIS A 231 23.54 3.06 -0.18
CA HIS A 231 23.74 3.96 0.93
C HIS A 231 22.53 3.91 1.88
N ASN A 232 22.63 3.15 2.98
CA ASN A 232 21.55 3.13 3.97
C ASN A 232 21.63 4.38 4.87
N ARG A 233 20.59 5.22 4.78
CA ARG A 233 20.44 6.48 5.52
C ARG A 233 19.65 6.31 6.83
N GLY A 234 19.29 5.07 7.19
CA GLY A 234 18.46 4.78 8.35
C GLY A 234 16.98 5.14 8.15
N PHE A 235 16.25 5.36 9.23
CA PHE A 235 14.84 5.72 9.16
C PHE A 235 14.63 7.17 8.78
N ALA A 236 13.65 7.43 7.88
CA ALA A 236 13.13 8.76 7.62
C ALA A 236 11.85 9.00 8.43
N LYS A 237 11.74 10.16 9.09
CA LYS A 237 10.53 10.56 9.81
C LYS A 237 9.43 10.91 8.80
N SER A 238 8.32 10.18 8.88
CA SER A 238 7.25 10.25 7.88
C SER A 238 6.64 11.65 7.72
N LEU A 239 6.45 12.39 8.82
CA LEU A 239 5.77 13.68 8.80
C LEU A 239 6.69 14.85 8.44
N THR A 240 8.00 14.75 8.66
CA THR A 240 8.94 15.89 8.58
C THR A 240 10.09 15.69 7.61
N GLU A 241 10.64 14.47 7.47
CA GLU A 241 11.81 14.22 6.62
C GLU A 241 11.40 13.66 5.25
N MET A 242 10.42 12.73 5.19
CA MET A 242 10.01 12.12 3.92
C MET A 242 9.58 13.15 2.86
N PRO A 243 8.79 14.21 3.18
CA PRO A 243 8.47 15.25 2.20
C PRO A 243 9.71 15.92 1.58
N ILE A 244 10.74 16.17 2.39
CA ILE A 244 11.98 16.81 1.93
C ILE A 244 12.77 15.84 1.06
N ILE A 245 12.88 14.56 1.47
CA ILE A 245 13.57 13.52 0.69
C ILE A 245 12.92 13.38 -0.69
N PHE A 246 11.59 13.27 -0.76
CA PHE A 246 10.87 13.14 -2.02
C PHE A 246 11.09 14.35 -2.94
N ASN A 247 11.11 15.55 -2.38
CA ASN A 247 11.33 16.77 -3.14
C ASN A 247 12.79 16.94 -3.61
N GLN A 248 13.76 16.45 -2.85
CA GLN A 248 15.20 16.65 -3.14
C GLN A 248 15.85 15.50 -3.89
N SER A 249 15.17 14.38 -4.06
CA SER A 249 15.66 13.25 -4.86
C SER A 249 15.36 13.47 -6.34
N LYS A 250 16.33 13.24 -7.22
CA LYS A 250 16.10 13.30 -8.66
C LYS A 250 15.09 12.23 -9.10
N ILE A 251 15.23 11.02 -8.59
CA ILE A 251 14.29 9.91 -8.83
C ILE A 251 13.85 9.35 -7.49
N ASN A 252 12.53 9.31 -7.27
CA ASN A 252 11.93 8.55 -6.18
C ASN A 252 11.44 7.21 -6.73
N LEU A 253 11.93 6.13 -6.14
CA LEU A 253 11.51 4.78 -6.51
C LEU A 253 10.37 4.31 -5.61
N ASN A 254 9.26 3.86 -6.20
CA ASN A 254 8.23 3.12 -5.51
C ASN A 254 8.17 1.69 -6.04
N ILE A 255 8.14 0.72 -5.14
CA ILE A 255 7.92 -0.70 -5.45
C ILE A 255 6.72 -1.15 -4.62
N THR A 256 5.53 -1.07 -5.23
CA THR A 256 4.28 -1.51 -4.62
C THR A 256 4.34 -3.01 -4.35
N ALA A 257 4.02 -3.43 -3.12
CA ALA A 257 3.99 -4.84 -2.76
C ALA A 257 2.92 -5.60 -3.54
N LYS A 258 3.19 -6.84 -3.93
CA LYS A 258 2.27 -7.68 -4.73
C LYS A 258 0.98 -8.08 -3.98
N SER A 259 0.93 -7.87 -2.66
CA SER A 259 -0.32 -8.00 -1.90
C SER A 259 -1.35 -6.90 -2.25
N ILE A 260 -0.91 -5.74 -2.75
CA ILE A 260 -1.75 -4.76 -3.44
C ILE A 260 -1.89 -5.26 -4.89
N ARG A 261 -3.10 -5.74 -5.26
CA ARG A 261 -3.32 -6.49 -6.51
C ARG A 261 -3.49 -5.57 -7.73
N SER A 262 -4.21 -4.47 -7.59
CA SER A 262 -4.47 -3.51 -8.66
C SER A 262 -4.32 -2.06 -8.24
N GLY A 263 -4.55 -1.77 -6.95
CA GLY A 263 -4.59 -0.44 -6.36
C GLY A 263 -3.24 0.27 -6.29
N LEU A 264 -3.28 1.54 -5.96
CA LEU A 264 -2.11 2.41 -5.87
C LEU A 264 -1.70 2.61 -4.41
N SER A 265 -0.43 2.33 -4.10
CA SER A 265 0.10 2.55 -2.75
C SER A 265 0.13 4.04 -2.37
N LEU A 266 -0.03 4.34 -1.08
CA LEU A 266 0.00 5.71 -0.54
C LEU A 266 1.28 6.48 -0.94
N ARG A 267 2.39 5.77 -1.10
CA ARG A 267 3.68 6.33 -1.50
C ARG A 267 3.62 7.10 -2.81
N ILE A 268 2.84 6.64 -3.78
CA ILE A 268 2.66 7.31 -5.08
C ILE A 268 2.13 8.72 -4.85
N PHE A 269 1.07 8.85 -4.06
CA PHE A 269 0.45 10.14 -3.76
C PHE A 269 1.37 11.05 -2.94
N ASP A 270 2.11 10.50 -1.96
CA ASP A 270 3.04 11.26 -1.12
C ASP A 270 4.19 11.86 -1.94
N VAL A 271 4.80 11.08 -2.86
CA VAL A 271 5.89 11.54 -3.71
C VAL A 271 5.42 12.64 -4.64
N LEU A 272 4.30 12.43 -5.33
CA LEU A 272 3.75 13.42 -6.26
C LEU A 272 3.30 14.69 -5.51
N ALA A 273 2.70 14.57 -4.33
CA ALA A 273 2.35 15.71 -3.47
C ALA A 273 3.56 16.52 -2.98
N ALA A 274 4.73 15.90 -2.90
CA ALA A 274 5.99 16.58 -2.61
C ALA A 274 6.62 17.28 -3.85
N GLY A 275 6.05 17.11 -5.03
CA GLY A 275 6.64 17.56 -6.30
C GLY A 275 7.86 16.75 -6.69
N GLY A 276 7.96 15.50 -6.23
CA GLY A 276 9.03 14.57 -6.57
C GLY A 276 8.73 13.82 -7.88
N PHE A 277 9.76 13.58 -8.69
CA PHE A 277 9.67 12.69 -9.83
C PHE A 277 9.61 11.24 -9.37
N LEU A 278 8.66 10.48 -9.89
CA LEU A 278 8.35 9.11 -9.45
C LEU A 278 8.55 8.09 -10.57
N ILE A 279 9.34 7.05 -10.28
CA ILE A 279 9.32 5.79 -11.05
C ILE A 279 8.67 4.71 -10.16
N THR A 280 7.62 4.04 -10.67
CA THR A 280 6.90 3.00 -9.92
C THR A 280 6.71 1.74 -10.75
N ASN A 281 6.57 0.57 -10.11
CA ASN A 281 6.13 -0.63 -10.82
C ASN A 281 4.70 -0.46 -11.34
N TYR A 282 4.45 -1.01 -12.53
CA TYR A 282 3.13 -0.91 -13.17
C TYR A 282 2.05 -1.60 -12.32
N GLN A 283 0.92 -0.87 -12.14
CA GLN A 283 -0.33 -1.35 -11.55
C GLN A 283 -1.47 -1.01 -12.51
N THR A 284 -2.48 -1.88 -12.60
CA THR A 284 -3.57 -1.72 -13.58
C THR A 284 -4.44 -0.49 -13.35
N GLU A 285 -4.49 0.03 -12.13
CA GLU A 285 -5.24 1.25 -11.82
C GLU A 285 -4.43 2.55 -12.07
N LEU A 286 -3.13 2.47 -12.41
CA LEU A 286 -2.34 3.68 -12.73
C LEU A 286 -2.99 4.55 -13.80
N PRO A 287 -3.40 3.99 -14.98
CA PRO A 287 -3.98 4.81 -16.05
C PRO A 287 -5.36 5.41 -15.73
N GLU A 288 -6.04 4.95 -14.67
CA GLU A 288 -7.32 5.51 -14.25
C GLU A 288 -7.14 6.86 -13.52
N PHE A 289 -6.00 7.04 -12.85
CA PHE A 289 -5.76 8.17 -11.98
C PHE A 289 -4.63 9.10 -12.44
N PHE A 290 -3.70 8.58 -13.27
CA PHE A 290 -2.51 9.29 -13.73
C PHE A 290 -2.22 8.99 -15.19
N GLU A 291 -1.69 9.97 -15.92
CA GLU A 291 -1.18 9.80 -17.28
C GLU A 291 0.29 9.34 -17.20
N ILE A 292 0.54 8.04 -17.52
CA ILE A 292 1.89 7.47 -17.50
C ILE A 292 2.75 8.17 -18.57
N GLY A 293 3.96 8.57 -18.19
CA GLY A 293 4.88 9.35 -19.02
C GLY A 293 4.69 10.87 -18.92
N LYS A 294 3.64 11.33 -18.19
CA LYS A 294 3.36 12.75 -17.98
C LYS A 294 3.23 13.13 -16.51
N ASP A 295 2.53 12.34 -15.70
CA ASP A 295 2.37 12.58 -14.27
C ASP A 295 3.40 11.79 -13.44
N LEU A 296 3.79 10.62 -13.95
CA LEU A 296 4.76 9.69 -13.38
C LEU A 296 5.25 8.71 -14.45
N VAL A 297 6.24 7.90 -14.09
CA VAL A 297 6.77 6.86 -14.98
C VAL A 297 6.57 5.49 -14.35
N ALA A 298 6.18 4.50 -15.18
CA ALA A 298 5.98 3.13 -14.74
C ALA A 298 6.94 2.17 -15.45
N TYR A 299 7.42 1.17 -14.70
CA TYR A 299 8.22 0.06 -15.23
C TYR A 299 7.49 -1.27 -15.09
N ASP A 300 7.81 -2.22 -15.95
CA ASP A 300 7.25 -3.58 -16.01
C ASP A 300 8.30 -4.69 -16.08
N SER A 301 9.57 -4.33 -15.92
CA SER A 301 10.69 -5.25 -15.83
C SER A 301 11.89 -4.60 -15.14
N PHE A 302 12.85 -5.39 -14.64
CA PHE A 302 14.09 -4.85 -14.09
C PHE A 302 14.94 -4.14 -15.15
N ASP A 303 14.91 -4.61 -16.39
CA ASP A 303 15.63 -3.97 -17.50
C ASP A 303 15.03 -2.60 -17.81
N SER A 304 13.70 -2.50 -17.95
CA SER A 304 13.03 -1.21 -18.16
C SER A 304 13.26 -0.25 -16.97
N LEU A 305 13.26 -0.74 -15.73
CA LEU A 305 13.59 0.08 -14.57
C LEU A 305 15.00 0.67 -14.66
N LYS A 306 16.00 -0.14 -15.03
CA LYS A 306 17.38 0.32 -15.19
C LYS A 306 17.52 1.36 -16.31
N GLU A 307 16.89 1.10 -17.46
CA GLU A 307 16.89 2.01 -18.60
C GLU A 307 16.24 3.35 -18.25
N LEU A 308 15.07 3.33 -17.60
CA LEU A 308 14.38 4.54 -17.17
C LEU A 308 15.21 5.35 -16.16
N CYS A 309 15.85 4.70 -15.18
CA CYS A 309 16.74 5.40 -14.25
C CYS A 309 17.93 6.05 -14.99
N SER A 310 18.55 5.33 -15.92
CA SER A 310 19.65 5.88 -16.73
C SER A 310 19.21 7.08 -17.56
N TYR A 311 18.05 6.98 -18.21
CA TYR A 311 17.49 8.02 -19.05
C TYR A 311 17.17 9.28 -18.24
N TYR A 312 16.38 9.15 -17.19
CA TYR A 312 15.92 10.31 -16.42
C TYR A 312 16.98 10.94 -15.52
N LEU A 313 18.06 10.26 -15.20
CA LEU A 313 19.22 10.89 -14.56
C LEU A 313 19.98 11.84 -15.52
N ALA A 314 19.87 11.64 -16.83
CA ALA A 314 20.47 12.47 -17.86
C ALA A 314 19.53 13.55 -18.45
N HIS A 315 18.23 13.52 -18.15
CA HIS A 315 17.21 14.38 -18.75
C HIS A 315 16.46 15.20 -17.69
N ASP A 316 17.16 16.13 -17.05
CA ASP A 316 16.66 16.93 -15.92
C ASP A 316 15.35 17.69 -16.26
N ASN A 317 15.30 18.38 -17.41
CA ASN A 317 14.14 19.19 -17.80
C ASN A 317 12.87 18.36 -17.94
N GLU A 318 12.95 17.20 -18.59
CA GLU A 318 11.80 16.30 -18.79
C GLU A 318 11.34 15.71 -17.45
N ARG A 319 12.31 15.31 -16.61
CA ARG A 319 12.03 14.81 -15.25
C ARG A 319 11.28 15.85 -14.40
N GLU A 320 11.73 17.11 -14.42
CA GLU A 320 11.11 18.20 -13.67
C GLU A 320 9.72 18.55 -14.20
N GLU A 321 9.51 18.46 -15.52
CA GLU A 321 8.20 18.66 -16.13
C GLU A 321 7.21 17.57 -15.70
N ILE A 322 7.60 16.29 -15.73
CA ILE A 322 6.77 15.18 -15.26
C ILE A 322 6.45 15.34 -13.78
N ALA A 323 7.43 15.67 -12.94
CA ALA A 323 7.22 15.90 -11.50
C ALA A 323 6.20 17.02 -11.24
N ARG A 324 6.29 18.11 -11.99
CA ARG A 324 5.33 19.23 -11.91
C ARG A 324 3.92 18.80 -12.29
N HIS A 325 3.74 18.09 -13.40
CA HIS A 325 2.43 17.59 -13.82
C HIS A 325 1.82 16.63 -12.79
N GLY A 326 2.61 15.68 -12.27
CA GLY A 326 2.17 14.75 -11.23
C GLY A 326 1.73 15.48 -9.96
N PHE A 327 2.45 16.53 -9.55
CA PHE A 327 2.05 17.39 -8.44
C PHE A 327 0.70 18.10 -8.72
N GLU A 328 0.53 18.71 -9.90
CA GLU A 328 -0.70 19.39 -10.28
C GLU A 328 -1.91 18.44 -10.27
N THR A 329 -1.73 17.21 -10.76
CA THR A 329 -2.77 16.18 -10.75
C THR A 329 -3.16 15.78 -9.33
N VAL A 330 -2.20 15.50 -8.44
CA VAL A 330 -2.49 15.15 -7.05
C VAL A 330 -3.12 16.32 -6.29
N ALA A 331 -2.59 17.53 -6.44
CA ALA A 331 -3.10 18.71 -5.76
C ALA A 331 -4.55 19.06 -6.15
N ARG A 332 -4.96 18.71 -7.36
CA ARG A 332 -6.31 18.96 -7.87
C ARG A 332 -7.30 17.83 -7.52
N LEU A 333 -6.89 16.55 -7.60
CA LEU A 333 -7.81 15.41 -7.62
C LEU A 333 -7.66 14.44 -6.43
N HIS A 334 -6.49 14.43 -5.79
CA HIS A 334 -6.14 13.39 -4.82
C HIS A 334 -5.66 13.97 -3.48
N THR A 335 -6.33 15.05 -3.00
CA THR A 335 -6.13 15.56 -1.64
C THR A 335 -7.02 14.82 -0.65
N TYR A 336 -6.64 14.80 0.64
CA TYR A 336 -7.53 14.27 1.69
C TYR A 336 -8.86 15.02 1.77
N ASP A 337 -8.88 16.36 1.54
CA ASP A 337 -10.13 17.13 1.54
C ASP A 337 -11.10 16.62 0.47
N THR A 338 -10.61 16.48 -0.77
CA THR A 338 -11.40 15.91 -1.88
C THR A 338 -11.88 14.50 -1.57
N ARG A 339 -11.00 13.66 -1.02
CA ARG A 339 -11.31 12.26 -0.73
C ARG A 339 -12.33 12.11 0.38
N ILE A 340 -12.21 12.87 1.47
CA ILE A 340 -13.15 12.82 2.60
C ILE A 340 -14.54 13.29 2.15
N LEU A 341 -14.64 14.39 1.38
CA LEU A 341 -15.91 14.84 0.84
C LEU A 341 -16.56 13.77 -0.04
N GLN A 342 -15.82 13.18 -0.97
CA GLN A 342 -16.31 12.08 -1.81
C GLN A 342 -16.82 10.91 -0.97
N MET A 343 -16.08 10.51 0.07
CA MET A 343 -16.47 9.41 0.96
C MET A 343 -17.73 9.75 1.75
N LEU A 344 -17.89 10.99 2.22
CA LEU A 344 -19.09 11.42 2.96
C LEU A 344 -20.31 11.42 2.05
N ASP A 345 -20.20 11.90 0.81
CA ASP A 345 -21.30 11.88 -0.18
C ASP A 345 -21.74 10.43 -0.47
N MET A 346 -20.78 9.51 -0.61
CA MET A 346 -21.09 8.08 -0.82
C MET A 346 -21.65 7.40 0.44
N ALA A 347 -21.18 7.79 1.63
CA ALA A 347 -21.61 7.20 2.91
C ALA A 347 -23.02 7.65 3.34
N PHE A 348 -23.43 8.85 2.94
CA PHE A 348 -24.69 9.50 3.29
C PHE A 348 -25.40 10.05 2.04
N PRO A 349 -25.81 9.17 1.11
CA PRO A 349 -26.56 9.61 -0.07
C PRO A 349 -27.86 10.31 0.39
N GLU A 350 -28.24 11.42 -0.28
CA GLU A 350 -29.47 12.16 -0.04
C GLU A 350 -30.74 11.34 -0.26
#